data_05452c8258850c065e3d2be0375e64a5
#
_entry.id   05452c8258850c065e3d2be0375e64a5
#
_cell.length_a   1.000
_cell.length_b   1.000
_cell.length_c   1.000
_cell.angle_alpha   90.00
_cell.angle_beta   90.00
_cell.angle_gamma   90.00
#
_symmetry.space_group_name_H-M   'P 1'
#
loop_
_entity.id
_entity.type
_entity.pdbx_description
1 polymer ?
#
loop_
_entity_poly.entity_id
_entity_poly.type
_entity_poly.pdbx_seq_one_letter_code
_entity_poly.pdbx_strand_id
1 'polypeptide(L)'
;PYLLRNRYEVFQFSKGGGLIQELVSQAFYFKQYNPDMVILHCGIVDCACRAFTHKEELFFQSNIIGKIIRKLLSTIITTKRIRNFRRKSWTTPKDFVRHIEQLKQQFSNIPVFALSILPVSCEYESKVPGIKFKVEKYNELLKESFGDKLIDLSDIQQIGIMSDGHHLTKAGHQYVLKKIIEKLLIFNL
;
A
#
# COMPACT_ATOMS: atom_id res chain seq x y z
N PRO A 1 -15.21 0.84 -1.40
CA PRO A 1 -16.17 0.60 -0.29
C PRO A 1 -17.60 1.01 -0.64
N TYR A 2 -17.81 2.23 -1.18
CA TYR A 2 -19.17 2.72 -1.51
C TYR A 2 -19.98 1.72 -2.36
N LEU A 3 -19.37 1.11 -3.38
CA LEU A 3 -20.02 0.17 -4.28
C LEU A 3 -20.38 -1.19 -3.63
N LEU A 4 -19.72 -1.54 -2.51
CA LEU A 4 -20.02 -2.78 -1.76
C LEU A 4 -21.20 -2.62 -0.79
N ARG A 5 -21.56 -1.40 -0.41
CA ARG A 5 -22.60 -1.10 0.61
C ARG A 5 -24.00 -1.60 0.25
N ASN A 6 -24.25 -1.92 -1.01
CA ASN A 6 -25.53 -2.50 -1.42
C ASN A 6 -25.71 -3.97 -0.97
N ARG A 7 -24.61 -4.66 -0.61
CA ARG A 7 -24.63 -6.07 -0.20
C ARG A 7 -24.04 -6.31 1.19
N TYR A 8 -23.17 -5.42 1.65
CA TYR A 8 -22.41 -5.57 2.88
C TYR A 8 -22.45 -4.28 3.69
N GLU A 9 -22.46 -4.42 5.01
CA GLU A 9 -22.12 -3.30 5.89
C GLU A 9 -20.62 -3.09 5.81
N VAL A 10 -20.17 -1.92 5.34
CA VAL A 10 -18.76 -1.66 5.05
C VAL A 10 -18.24 -0.55 5.94
N PHE A 11 -17.30 -0.90 6.81
CA PHE A 11 -16.48 0.04 7.58
C PHE A 11 -15.18 0.30 6.82
N GLN A 12 -14.94 1.54 6.46
CA GLN A 12 -13.72 1.93 5.76
C GLN A 12 -12.80 2.70 6.67
N PHE A 13 -11.58 2.20 6.79
CA PHE A 13 -10.48 2.87 7.47
C PHE A 13 -9.39 3.13 6.46
N SER A 14 -9.15 4.40 6.14
CA SER A 14 -8.14 4.79 5.15
C SER A 14 -7.33 5.97 5.64
N LYS A 15 -6.03 5.95 5.35
CA LYS A 15 -5.10 7.03 5.62
C LYS A 15 -4.29 7.33 4.38
N GLY A 16 -4.38 8.53 3.85
CA GLY A 16 -3.54 8.96 2.74
C GLY A 16 -2.06 8.91 3.12
N GLY A 17 -1.25 8.23 2.31
CA GLY A 17 0.17 8.04 2.60
C GLY A 17 0.47 7.09 3.78
N GLY A 18 -0.51 6.33 4.26
CA GLY A 18 -0.35 5.41 5.39
C GLY A 18 0.54 4.22 5.08
N LEU A 19 1.31 3.78 6.08
CA LEU A 19 2.13 2.58 6.05
C LEU A 19 1.38 1.40 6.68
N ILE A 20 1.72 0.17 6.29
CA ILE A 20 1.16 -1.05 6.90
C ILE A 20 1.37 -1.08 8.42
N GLN A 21 2.49 -0.58 8.92
CA GLN A 21 2.74 -0.46 10.36
C GLN A 21 1.67 0.34 11.09
N GLU A 22 1.13 1.38 10.46
CA GLU A 22 0.07 2.21 11.05
C GLU A 22 -1.27 1.47 11.08
N LEU A 23 -1.56 0.65 10.06
CA LEU A 23 -2.74 -0.22 10.05
C LEU A 23 -2.67 -1.24 11.19
N VAL A 24 -1.51 -1.86 11.41
CA VAL A 24 -1.28 -2.81 12.51
C VAL A 24 -1.52 -2.14 13.86
N SER A 25 -0.99 -0.93 14.06
CA SER A 25 -1.17 -0.18 15.32
C SER A 25 -2.61 0.22 15.60
N GLN A 26 -3.43 0.34 14.56
CA GLN A 26 -4.84 0.74 14.66
C GLN A 26 -5.80 -0.45 14.59
N ALA A 27 -5.33 -1.67 14.34
CA ALA A 27 -6.18 -2.84 14.14
C ALA A 27 -7.11 -3.14 15.34
N PHE A 28 -6.70 -2.78 16.56
CA PHE A 28 -7.54 -2.86 17.75
C PHE A 28 -8.85 -2.09 17.58
N TYR A 29 -8.81 -0.88 17.02
CA TYR A 29 -10.03 -0.08 16.79
C TYR A 29 -10.93 -0.73 15.73
N PHE A 30 -10.36 -1.40 14.74
CA PHE A 30 -11.14 -2.04 13.67
C PHE A 30 -11.86 -3.29 14.18
N LYS A 31 -11.27 -4.00 15.16
CA LYS A 31 -11.89 -5.15 15.81
C LYS A 31 -13.17 -4.83 16.56
N GLN A 32 -13.34 -3.60 17.05
CA GLN A 32 -14.54 -3.17 17.78
C GLN A 32 -15.81 -3.22 16.93
N TYR A 33 -15.67 -3.23 15.60
CA TYR A 33 -16.79 -3.37 14.66
C TYR A 33 -17.18 -4.83 14.41
N ASN A 34 -16.53 -5.81 15.06
CA ASN A 34 -16.76 -7.24 14.88
C ASN A 34 -16.94 -7.65 13.41
N PRO A 35 -15.96 -7.36 12.53
CA PRO A 35 -16.11 -7.64 11.12
C PRO A 35 -16.12 -9.15 10.86
N ASP A 36 -16.97 -9.61 9.92
CA ASP A 36 -16.96 -11.00 9.43
C ASP A 36 -15.76 -11.26 8.50
N MET A 37 -15.19 -10.20 7.89
CA MET A 37 -14.00 -10.27 7.05
C MET A 37 -13.22 -8.96 7.03
N VAL A 38 -11.95 -9.03 6.67
CA VAL A 38 -11.09 -7.85 6.45
C VAL A 38 -10.54 -7.89 5.03
N ILE A 39 -10.57 -6.76 4.34
CA ILE A 39 -9.90 -6.58 3.04
C ILE A 39 -8.81 -5.52 3.20
N LEU A 40 -7.56 -5.94 3.08
CA LEU A 40 -6.38 -5.08 3.18
C LEU A 40 -6.03 -4.47 1.82
N HIS A 41 -5.84 -3.17 1.76
CA HIS A 41 -5.31 -2.47 0.58
C HIS A 41 -4.19 -1.53 1.00
N CYS A 42 -2.95 -1.97 0.86
CA CYS A 42 -1.75 -1.22 1.26
C CYS A 42 -0.55 -1.60 0.37
N GLY A 43 0.60 -1.01 0.63
CA GLY A 43 1.88 -1.43 0.07
C GLY A 43 2.53 -0.42 -0.87
N ILE A 44 1.76 0.38 -1.65
CA ILE A 44 2.38 1.36 -2.57
C ILE A 44 3.25 2.39 -1.82
N VAL A 45 2.81 2.85 -0.66
CA VAL A 45 3.55 3.80 0.18
C VAL A 45 4.75 3.13 0.83
N ASP A 46 4.57 1.87 1.24
CA ASP A 46 5.60 1.03 1.87
C ASP A 46 6.77 0.78 0.93
N CYS A 47 6.48 0.37 -0.31
CA CYS A 47 7.48 0.00 -1.30
C CYS A 47 8.08 1.19 -2.06
N ALA A 48 7.39 2.34 -2.12
CA ALA A 48 7.81 3.48 -2.94
C ALA A 48 9.24 3.92 -2.66
N CYS A 49 9.98 4.17 -3.75
CA CYS A 49 11.36 4.66 -3.66
C CYS A 49 11.39 6.08 -3.09
N ARG A 50 12.13 6.29 -2.02
CA ARG A 50 12.30 7.55 -1.30
C ARG A 50 13.77 8.00 -1.28
N ALA A 51 13.98 9.31 -1.15
CA ALA A 51 15.30 9.88 -0.96
C ALA A 51 15.85 9.54 0.44
N PHE A 52 14.97 9.55 1.42
CA PHE A 52 15.27 9.34 2.82
C PHE A 52 14.42 8.22 3.43
N THR A 53 14.98 7.53 4.42
CA THR A 53 14.23 6.56 5.23
C THR A 53 13.20 7.29 6.08
N HIS A 54 12.21 6.57 6.59
CA HIS A 54 11.20 7.16 7.47
C HIS A 54 11.82 7.81 8.72
N LYS A 55 12.83 7.18 9.31
CA LYS A 55 13.57 7.73 10.47
C LYS A 55 14.32 9.04 10.13
N GLU A 56 14.97 9.09 8.95
CA GLU A 56 15.64 10.31 8.49
C GLU A 56 14.63 11.44 8.24
N GLU A 57 13.48 11.15 7.64
CA GLU A 57 12.42 12.16 7.45
C GLU A 57 11.90 12.70 8.78
N LEU A 58 11.67 11.84 9.76
CA LEU A 58 11.26 12.26 11.11
C LEU A 58 12.34 13.14 11.76
N PHE A 59 13.62 12.77 11.65
CA PHE A 59 14.74 13.58 12.15
C PHE A 59 14.77 14.96 11.49
N PHE A 60 14.59 15.03 10.16
CA PHE A 60 14.57 16.31 9.43
C PHE A 60 13.37 17.19 9.78
N GLN A 61 12.27 16.60 10.21
CA GLN A 61 11.06 17.35 10.60
C GLN A 61 11.11 17.82 12.06
N SER A 62 11.63 16.99 12.96
CA SER A 62 11.58 17.21 14.41
C SER A 62 12.69 18.10 14.95
N ASN A 63 13.83 18.21 14.26
CA ASN A 63 15.02 18.91 14.74
C ASN A 63 15.40 20.12 13.88
N ILE A 64 15.82 21.21 14.54
CA ILE A 64 16.34 22.42 13.85
C ILE A 64 17.56 22.05 13.01
N ILE A 65 18.48 21.26 13.57
CA ILE A 65 19.69 20.79 12.88
C ILE A 65 19.30 19.95 11.66
N GLY A 66 18.32 19.04 11.81
CA GLY A 66 17.79 18.25 10.71
C GLY A 66 17.22 19.11 9.58
N LYS A 67 16.46 20.16 9.90
CA LYS A 67 15.93 21.12 8.91
C LYS A 67 17.04 21.84 8.15
N ILE A 68 18.11 22.26 8.84
CA ILE A 68 19.28 22.90 8.23
C ILE A 68 19.99 21.92 7.28
N ILE A 69 20.26 20.69 7.74
CA ILE A 69 20.89 19.63 6.92
C ILE A 69 20.05 19.36 5.68
N ARG A 70 18.73 19.20 5.83
CA ARG A 70 17.82 18.98 4.70
C ARG A 70 17.89 20.11 3.69
N LYS A 71 17.89 21.35 4.15
CA LYS A 71 18.02 22.54 3.30
C LYS A 71 19.34 22.56 2.53
N LEU A 72 20.46 22.28 3.20
CA LEU A 72 21.77 22.19 2.56
C LEU A 72 21.81 21.05 1.53
N LEU A 73 21.32 19.85 1.87
CA LEU A 73 21.26 18.72 0.94
C LEU A 73 20.41 19.05 -0.30
N SER A 74 19.27 19.71 -0.13
CA SER A 74 18.40 20.11 -1.24
C SER A 74 19.00 21.19 -2.13
N THR A 75 19.93 22.01 -1.61
CA THR A 75 20.64 23.03 -2.36
C THR A 75 21.78 22.42 -3.18
N ILE A 76 22.46 21.42 -2.65
CA ILE A 76 23.62 20.79 -3.31
C ILE A 76 23.15 19.70 -4.31
N ILE A 77 22.19 18.86 -3.90
CA ILE A 77 21.74 17.73 -4.70
C ILE A 77 20.21 17.70 -4.66
N THR A 78 19.57 17.70 -5.84
CA THR A 78 18.10 17.61 -5.90
C THR A 78 17.60 16.33 -5.22
N THR A 79 16.51 16.43 -4.47
CA THR A 79 15.86 15.29 -3.80
C THR A 79 15.58 14.14 -4.79
N LYS A 80 15.31 14.46 -6.07
CA LYS A 80 15.14 13.48 -7.14
C LYS A 80 16.41 12.67 -7.38
N ARG A 81 17.59 13.29 -7.42
CA ARG A 81 18.88 12.58 -7.59
C ARG A 81 19.19 11.69 -6.40
N ILE A 82 18.98 12.17 -5.18
CA ILE A 82 19.16 11.37 -3.96
C ILE A 82 18.25 10.14 -3.99
N ARG A 83 16.97 10.32 -4.33
CA ARG A 83 16.01 9.23 -4.45
C ARG A 83 16.45 8.19 -5.49
N ASN A 84 16.85 8.64 -6.67
CA ASN A 84 17.27 7.76 -7.75
C ASN A 84 18.52 6.94 -7.40
N PHE A 85 19.42 7.50 -6.59
CA PHE A 85 20.62 6.80 -6.11
C PHE A 85 20.29 5.85 -4.97
N ARG A 86 19.58 6.32 -3.92
CA ARG A 86 19.36 5.54 -2.69
C ARG A 86 18.24 4.50 -2.80
N ARG A 87 17.18 4.79 -3.54
CA ARG A 87 16.01 3.92 -3.77
C ARG A 87 15.52 3.23 -2.50
N LYS A 88 15.50 3.92 -1.38
CA LYS A 88 15.06 3.37 -0.08
C LYS A 88 13.54 3.26 -0.05
N SER A 89 13.02 2.15 0.46
CA SER A 89 11.61 2.02 0.85
C SER A 89 11.46 2.42 2.31
N TRP A 90 10.31 2.97 2.69
CA TRP A 90 10.05 3.29 4.11
C TRP A 90 9.85 2.04 4.94
N THR A 91 9.18 1.03 4.39
CA THR A 91 9.07 -0.30 5.02
C THR A 91 9.99 -1.26 4.26
N THR A 92 10.86 -2.00 4.96
CA THR A 92 11.67 -3.03 4.31
C THR A 92 10.81 -4.25 3.95
N PRO A 93 11.21 -5.09 2.95
CA PRO A 93 10.49 -6.32 2.65
C PRO A 93 10.24 -7.21 3.88
N LYS A 94 11.26 -7.36 4.74
CA LYS A 94 11.15 -8.13 5.99
C LYS A 94 10.13 -7.53 6.97
N ASP A 95 10.18 -6.22 7.14
CA ASP A 95 9.24 -5.52 8.02
C ASP A 95 7.81 -5.55 7.46
N PHE A 96 7.66 -5.48 6.12
CA PHE A 96 6.37 -5.57 5.46
C PHE A 96 5.69 -6.91 5.75
N VAL A 97 6.39 -8.03 5.54
CA VAL A 97 5.89 -9.37 5.87
C VAL A 97 5.58 -9.50 7.37
N ARG A 98 6.48 -9.04 8.24
CA ARG A 98 6.24 -9.05 9.69
C ARG A 98 4.95 -8.31 10.07
N HIS A 99 4.69 -7.15 9.49
CA HIS A 99 3.47 -6.39 9.77
C HIS A 99 2.21 -7.05 9.20
N ILE A 100 2.30 -7.71 8.03
CA ILE A 100 1.21 -8.55 7.52
C ILE A 100 0.86 -9.64 8.51
N GLU A 101 1.84 -10.38 9.01
CA GLU A 101 1.61 -11.47 9.96
C GLU A 101 1.04 -10.96 11.29
N GLN A 102 1.53 -9.82 11.80
CA GLN A 102 0.95 -9.17 12.98
C GLN A 102 -0.52 -8.78 12.76
N LEU A 103 -0.87 -8.25 11.58
CA LEU A 103 -2.25 -7.93 11.24
C LEU A 103 -3.12 -9.20 11.21
N LYS A 104 -2.67 -10.24 10.53
CA LYS A 104 -3.37 -11.55 10.44
C LYS A 104 -3.59 -12.15 11.83
N GLN A 105 -2.59 -12.10 12.71
CA GLN A 105 -2.72 -12.56 14.09
C GLN A 105 -3.78 -11.79 14.88
N GLN A 106 -3.88 -10.48 14.69
CA GLN A 106 -4.92 -9.68 15.34
C GLN A 106 -6.34 -10.06 14.87
N PHE A 107 -6.47 -10.57 13.64
CA PHE A 107 -7.73 -11.02 13.04
C PHE A 107 -7.77 -12.54 12.82
N SER A 108 -7.14 -13.33 13.71
CA SER A 108 -6.95 -14.78 13.54
C SER A 108 -8.23 -15.59 13.33
N ASN A 109 -9.37 -15.11 13.86
CA ASN A 109 -10.66 -15.81 13.81
C ASN A 109 -11.53 -15.41 12.62
N ILE A 110 -11.07 -14.51 11.76
CA ILE A 110 -11.83 -14.03 10.61
C ILE A 110 -10.94 -14.02 9.35
N PRO A 111 -11.51 -14.22 8.16
CA PRO A 111 -10.74 -14.19 6.93
C PRO A 111 -10.20 -12.80 6.63
N VAL A 112 -8.91 -12.73 6.37
CA VAL A 112 -8.21 -11.52 5.93
C VAL A 112 -7.80 -11.71 4.47
N PHE A 113 -8.36 -10.90 3.58
CA PHE A 113 -7.99 -10.82 2.17
C PHE A 113 -7.06 -9.64 1.94
N ALA A 114 -6.30 -9.66 0.88
CA ALA A 114 -5.52 -8.51 0.44
C ALA A 114 -5.73 -8.22 -1.04
N LEU A 115 -5.72 -6.95 -1.41
CA LEU A 115 -5.59 -6.52 -2.79
C LEU A 115 -4.11 -6.42 -3.14
N SER A 116 -3.71 -6.89 -4.33
CA SER A 116 -2.36 -6.62 -4.81
C SER A 116 -2.17 -5.11 -5.07
N ILE A 117 -0.93 -4.65 -4.98
CA ILE A 117 -0.57 -3.28 -5.36
C ILE A 117 -0.78 -3.14 -6.87
N LEU A 118 -1.43 -2.06 -7.28
CA LEU A 118 -1.70 -1.79 -8.68
C LEU A 118 -0.41 -1.73 -9.52
N PRO A 119 -0.42 -2.20 -10.76
CA PRO A 119 0.68 -2.00 -11.67
C PRO A 119 0.89 -0.51 -11.89
N VAL A 120 2.14 -0.09 -11.98
CA VAL A 120 2.50 1.32 -12.17
C VAL A 120 2.69 1.64 -13.64
N SER A 121 2.25 2.83 -14.05
CA SER A 121 2.45 3.30 -15.43
C SER A 121 3.93 3.60 -15.73
N CYS A 122 4.31 3.58 -17.00
CA CYS A 122 5.65 4.02 -17.44
C CYS A 122 5.93 5.47 -17.03
N GLU A 123 4.89 6.30 -17.00
CA GLU A 123 4.99 7.69 -16.58
C GLU A 123 5.31 7.79 -15.08
N TYR A 124 4.68 6.97 -14.24
CA TYR A 124 4.99 6.94 -12.82
C TYR A 124 6.40 6.37 -12.55
N GLU A 125 6.82 5.33 -13.29
CA GLU A 125 8.20 4.83 -13.26
C GLU A 125 9.22 5.92 -13.61
N SER A 126 8.94 6.77 -14.62
CA SER A 126 9.83 7.89 -14.97
C SER A 126 9.95 8.94 -13.85
N LYS A 127 8.87 9.13 -13.09
CA LYS A 127 8.86 10.04 -11.91
C LYS A 127 9.53 9.41 -10.70
N VAL A 128 9.40 8.10 -10.52
CA VAL A 128 9.92 7.34 -9.37
C VAL A 128 10.67 6.10 -9.85
N PRO A 129 11.88 6.26 -10.40
CA PRO A 129 12.64 5.15 -10.98
C PRO A 129 12.85 3.98 -10.00
N GLY A 130 12.56 2.77 -10.48
CA GLY A 130 12.63 1.52 -9.73
C GLY A 130 11.36 1.16 -8.96
N ILE A 131 10.27 1.96 -9.08
CA ILE A 131 9.01 1.65 -8.41
C ILE A 131 8.35 0.40 -8.99
N LYS A 132 8.44 0.17 -10.29
CA LYS A 132 7.90 -1.04 -10.93
C LYS A 132 8.46 -2.31 -10.30
N PHE A 133 9.78 -2.41 -10.24
CA PHE A 133 10.46 -3.54 -9.59
C PHE A 133 10.07 -3.70 -8.12
N LYS A 134 9.90 -2.58 -7.40
CA LYS A 134 9.47 -2.61 -5.99
C LYS A 134 8.03 -3.12 -5.85
N VAL A 135 7.11 -2.67 -6.70
CA VAL A 135 5.72 -3.13 -6.71
C VAL A 135 5.65 -4.62 -7.00
N GLU A 136 6.38 -5.11 -8.01
CA GLU A 136 6.46 -6.53 -8.35
C GLU A 136 6.94 -7.34 -7.12
N LYS A 137 8.05 -6.93 -6.51
CA LYS A 137 8.60 -7.59 -5.33
C LYS A 137 7.62 -7.64 -4.15
N TYR A 138 6.92 -6.53 -3.86
CA TYR A 138 5.98 -6.49 -2.74
C TYR A 138 4.69 -7.25 -3.05
N ASN A 139 4.29 -7.36 -4.32
CA ASN A 139 3.19 -8.22 -4.74
C ASN A 139 3.54 -9.70 -4.60
N GLU A 140 4.79 -10.11 -4.84
CA GLU A 140 5.28 -11.47 -4.51
C GLU A 140 5.13 -11.76 -3.01
N LEU A 141 5.56 -10.83 -2.14
CA LEU A 141 5.38 -10.97 -0.69
C LEU A 141 3.91 -11.06 -0.28
N LEU A 142 3.03 -10.27 -0.91
CA LEU A 142 1.58 -10.38 -0.68
C LEU A 142 1.06 -11.75 -1.13
N LYS A 143 1.50 -12.24 -2.29
CA LYS A 143 1.11 -13.56 -2.81
C LYS A 143 1.56 -14.70 -1.88
N GLU A 144 2.79 -14.65 -1.39
CA GLU A 144 3.31 -15.62 -0.42
C GLU A 144 2.54 -15.57 0.91
N SER A 145 2.19 -14.36 1.40
CA SER A 145 1.52 -14.18 2.69
C SER A 145 0.03 -14.51 2.66
N PHE A 146 -0.66 -14.29 1.54
CA PHE A 146 -2.12 -14.42 1.44
C PHE A 146 -2.58 -15.62 0.60
N GLY A 147 -1.73 -16.17 -0.27
CA GLY A 147 -2.08 -17.30 -1.13
C GLY A 147 -3.37 -17.06 -1.94
N ASP A 148 -4.32 -17.96 -1.78
CA ASP A 148 -5.64 -17.90 -2.42
C ASP A 148 -6.53 -16.74 -1.95
N LYS A 149 -6.23 -16.10 -0.81
CA LYS A 149 -6.90 -14.89 -0.30
C LYS A 149 -6.34 -13.59 -0.89
N LEU A 150 -5.35 -13.66 -1.77
CA LEU A 150 -4.93 -12.49 -2.55
C LEU A 150 -5.92 -12.23 -3.68
N ILE A 151 -6.36 -11.00 -3.80
CA ILE A 151 -7.17 -10.47 -4.91
C ILE A 151 -6.20 -9.79 -5.87
N ASP A 152 -5.87 -10.48 -6.95
CA ASP A 152 -4.90 -9.98 -7.94
C ASP A 152 -5.52 -8.91 -8.83
N LEU A 153 -4.83 -7.78 -8.94
CA LEU A 153 -5.20 -6.62 -9.76
C LEU A 153 -4.18 -6.37 -10.90
N SER A 154 -3.28 -7.30 -11.16
CA SER A 154 -2.19 -7.13 -12.14
C SER A 154 -2.69 -6.93 -13.57
N ASP A 155 -3.89 -7.41 -13.89
CA ASP A 155 -4.55 -7.34 -15.21
C ASP A 155 -5.44 -6.08 -15.38
N ILE A 156 -5.42 -5.12 -14.43
CA ILE A 156 -6.17 -3.88 -14.57
C ILE A 156 -5.70 -3.10 -15.80
N GLN A 157 -6.65 -2.73 -16.66
CA GLN A 157 -6.35 -1.93 -17.85
C GLN A 157 -6.00 -0.48 -17.50
N GLN A 158 -5.24 0.17 -18.37
CA GLN A 158 -4.80 1.57 -18.17
C GLN A 158 -5.97 2.54 -17.93
N ILE A 159 -7.15 2.31 -18.50
CA ILE A 159 -8.36 3.11 -18.26
C ILE A 159 -8.82 3.05 -16.79
N GLY A 160 -8.44 2.01 -16.07
CA GLY A 160 -8.71 1.84 -14.64
C GLY A 160 -7.79 2.64 -13.73
N ILE A 161 -6.70 3.22 -14.28
CA ILE A 161 -5.68 3.94 -13.52
C ILE A 161 -5.71 5.42 -13.91
N MET A 162 -5.63 6.31 -12.92
CA MET A 162 -5.60 7.77 -13.15
C MET A 162 -4.27 8.20 -13.81
N SER A 163 -4.24 9.42 -14.34
CA SER A 163 -3.07 10.03 -14.99
C SER A 163 -1.83 10.16 -14.08
N ASP A 164 -2.01 10.07 -12.77
CA ASP A 164 -0.88 10.03 -11.83
C ASP A 164 -0.16 8.66 -11.79
N GLY A 165 -0.77 7.62 -12.40
CA GLY A 165 -0.17 6.31 -12.62
C GLY A 165 -0.29 5.33 -11.45
N HIS A 166 -1.06 5.65 -10.40
CA HIS A 166 -1.18 4.77 -9.22
C HIS A 166 -2.50 4.87 -8.44
N HIS A 167 -3.39 5.79 -8.79
CA HIS A 167 -4.75 5.84 -8.24
C HIS A 167 -5.77 5.26 -9.21
N LEU A 168 -6.92 4.84 -8.69
CA LEU A 168 -8.00 4.25 -9.47
C LEU A 168 -8.93 5.33 -10.04
N THR A 169 -9.32 5.16 -11.31
CA THR A 169 -10.46 5.87 -11.90
C THR A 169 -11.79 5.27 -11.42
N LYS A 170 -12.91 5.85 -11.80
CA LYS A 170 -14.24 5.25 -11.57
C LYS A 170 -14.32 3.84 -12.17
N ALA A 171 -13.82 3.64 -13.40
CA ALA A 171 -13.76 2.32 -14.04
C ALA A 171 -12.86 1.35 -13.28
N GLY A 172 -11.72 1.83 -12.76
CA GLY A 172 -10.84 1.04 -11.91
C GLY A 172 -11.51 0.60 -10.60
N HIS A 173 -12.27 1.47 -9.95
CA HIS A 173 -13.05 1.08 -8.77
C HIS A 173 -14.10 0.02 -9.07
N GLN A 174 -14.78 0.08 -10.23
CA GLN A 174 -15.72 -0.94 -10.66
C GLN A 174 -15.02 -2.28 -10.94
N TYR A 175 -13.86 -2.24 -11.56
CA TYR A 175 -13.04 -3.42 -11.80
C TYR A 175 -12.62 -4.09 -10.48
N VAL A 176 -12.09 -3.31 -9.52
CA VAL A 176 -11.70 -3.83 -8.21
C VAL A 176 -12.90 -4.42 -7.46
N LEU A 177 -14.07 -3.76 -7.52
CA LEU A 177 -15.31 -4.30 -6.95
C LEU A 177 -15.64 -5.68 -7.52
N LYS A 178 -15.59 -5.83 -8.85
CA LYS A 178 -15.85 -7.12 -9.52
C LYS A 178 -14.90 -8.20 -9.01
N LYS A 179 -13.59 -7.93 -8.96
CA LYS A 179 -12.58 -8.85 -8.43
C LYS A 179 -12.82 -9.24 -6.96
N ILE A 180 -13.23 -8.28 -6.13
CA ILE A 180 -13.59 -8.56 -4.73
C ILE A 180 -14.79 -9.52 -4.69
N ILE A 181 -15.88 -9.22 -5.40
CA ILE A 181 -17.10 -10.06 -5.39
C ILE A 181 -16.77 -11.46 -5.91
N GLU A 182 -16.06 -11.60 -7.02
CA GLU A 182 -15.63 -12.89 -7.56
C GLU A 182 -14.85 -13.70 -6.53
N LYS A 183 -13.94 -13.05 -5.81
CA LYS A 183 -13.16 -13.69 -4.75
C LYS A 183 -14.04 -14.15 -3.58
N LEU A 184 -14.94 -13.30 -3.11
CA LEU A 184 -15.82 -13.62 -1.98
C LEU A 184 -16.79 -14.77 -2.31
N LEU A 185 -17.30 -14.83 -3.53
CA LEU A 185 -18.14 -15.95 -3.99
C LEU A 185 -17.40 -17.30 -3.95
N ILE A 186 -16.10 -17.33 -4.26
CA ILE A 186 -15.28 -18.55 -4.15
C ILE A 186 -15.21 -19.05 -2.70
N PHE A 187 -15.24 -18.13 -1.74
CA PHE A 187 -15.16 -18.44 -0.29
C PHE A 187 -16.54 -18.56 0.37
N ASN A 188 -17.63 -18.49 -0.40
CA ASN A 188 -19.02 -18.52 0.09
C ASN A 188 -19.32 -17.42 1.12
N LEU A 189 -18.78 -16.21 0.90
CA LEU A 189 -18.91 -15.02 1.75
C LEU A 189 -19.77 -13.93 1.10
#